data_78d83cc3e361974b68723a3868ceb730
#
_entry.id   78d83cc3e361974b68723a3868ceb730
#
_cell.length_a   1.000
_cell.length_b   1.000
_cell.length_c   1.000
_cell.angle_alpha   90.00
_cell.angle_beta   90.00
_cell.angle_gamma   90.00
#
_symmetry.space_group_name_H-M   'P 1'
#
loop_
_entity.id
_entity.type
_entity.pdbx_description
1 polymer ?
#
loop_
_entity_poly.entity_id
_entity_poly.type
_entity_poly.pdbx_seq_one_letter_code
_entity_poly.pdbx_strand_id
1 'polypeptide(L)'
;MKISIVTVTYNASTTLEATMLSVFNQTYSCVEYIIIDGGSTDDTINIIGKYADKLSYWVSEPDKGIYDAMNKALKIVTGDFLIFMGADDLFYNNDVIQNVVSQISDIDAVYYGSVLFKGIGTKHLGKFNKIKWATTNISHQAIFYPRIIYTTHSYNTQYKIYADYAYNLNLLKDKVNFVYVDEIITLYNMTGMSANTLDETFQKDYRSLLFKSVGVSAYYIGKCIRCLYFLKESLKKKYL
;
A
#
# COMPACT_ATOMS: atom_id res chain seq x y z
N MET A 1 -1.41 -1.06 21.77
CA MET A 1 -1.93 -1.31 20.40
C MET A 1 -0.85 -2.04 19.63
N LYS A 2 -1.16 -3.18 19.02
CA LYS A 2 -0.19 -3.97 18.25
C LYS A 2 -0.29 -3.62 16.76
N ILE A 3 0.83 -3.38 16.11
CA ILE A 3 0.88 -3.09 14.67
C ILE A 3 1.51 -4.28 13.95
N SER A 4 0.77 -4.88 13.01
CA SER A 4 1.32 -5.87 12.09
C SER A 4 1.91 -5.15 10.88
N ILE A 5 3.17 -5.38 10.60
CA ILE A 5 3.85 -4.94 9.38
C ILE A 5 4.07 -6.18 8.54
N VAL A 6 3.64 -6.14 7.28
CA VAL A 6 3.80 -7.26 6.36
C VAL A 6 4.59 -6.81 5.15
N THR A 7 5.69 -7.50 4.86
CA THR A 7 6.39 -7.38 3.59
C THR A 7 6.07 -8.60 2.73
N VAL A 8 5.50 -8.35 1.54
CA VAL A 8 5.38 -9.36 0.49
C VAL A 8 6.56 -9.19 -0.47
N THR A 9 7.24 -10.28 -0.82
CA THR A 9 8.48 -10.22 -1.59
C THR A 9 8.59 -11.34 -2.63
N TYR A 10 9.26 -11.04 -3.73
CA TYR A 10 9.66 -12.02 -4.75
C TYR A 10 10.89 -11.51 -5.51
N ASN A 11 12.02 -12.26 -5.44
CA ASN A 11 13.29 -11.91 -6.06
C ASN A 11 13.75 -10.46 -5.76
N ALA A 12 13.84 -10.12 -4.47
CA ALA A 12 14.15 -8.77 -3.98
C ALA A 12 15.48 -8.72 -3.20
N SER A 13 16.45 -9.55 -3.53
CA SER A 13 17.73 -9.68 -2.81
C SER A 13 18.52 -8.34 -2.70
N THR A 14 18.30 -7.41 -3.63
CA THR A 14 19.02 -6.12 -3.63
C THR A 14 18.38 -5.06 -2.73
N THR A 15 17.13 -5.23 -2.31
CA THR A 15 16.37 -4.16 -1.62
C THR A 15 15.80 -4.61 -0.28
N LEU A 16 15.43 -5.89 -0.14
CA LEU A 16 14.71 -6.41 1.02
C LEU A 16 15.43 -6.14 2.35
N GLU A 17 16.75 -6.28 2.42
CA GLU A 17 17.49 -6.06 3.67
C GLU A 17 17.30 -4.63 4.19
N ALA A 18 17.36 -3.64 3.30
CA ALA A 18 17.12 -2.24 3.68
C ALA A 18 15.68 -2.03 4.19
N THR A 19 14.68 -2.65 3.55
CA THR A 19 13.29 -2.63 4.02
C THR A 19 13.17 -3.23 5.42
N MET A 20 13.74 -4.43 5.65
CA MET A 20 13.73 -5.10 6.96
C MET A 20 14.36 -4.24 8.04
N LEU A 21 15.53 -3.67 7.77
CA LEU A 21 16.21 -2.77 8.71
C LEU A 21 15.38 -1.53 9.04
N SER A 22 14.65 -0.96 8.06
CA SER A 22 13.76 0.19 8.32
C SER A 22 12.60 -0.15 9.26
N VAL A 23 12.14 -1.42 9.24
CA VAL A 23 11.13 -1.93 10.17
C VAL A 23 11.73 -2.18 11.56
N PHE A 24 12.88 -2.86 11.64
CA PHE A 24 13.54 -3.16 12.93
C PHE A 24 13.98 -1.91 13.68
N ASN A 25 14.24 -0.82 12.97
CA ASN A 25 14.68 0.44 13.58
C ASN A 25 13.51 1.34 14.04
N GLN A 26 12.24 0.89 13.91
CA GLN A 26 11.12 1.67 14.44
C GLN A 26 11.18 1.75 15.96
N THR A 27 10.96 2.94 16.51
CA THR A 27 10.99 3.19 17.97
C THR A 27 9.79 2.58 18.69
N TYR A 28 8.69 2.35 17.99
CA TYR A 28 7.50 1.71 18.53
C TYR A 28 7.72 0.21 18.70
N SER A 29 7.66 -0.28 19.94
CA SER A 29 8.06 -1.66 20.28
C SER A 29 6.99 -2.73 20.09
N CYS A 30 5.69 -2.36 20.07
CA CYS A 30 4.60 -3.34 19.95
C CYS A 30 4.30 -3.67 18.48
N VAL A 31 5.28 -4.24 17.78
CA VAL A 31 5.24 -4.57 16.36
C VAL A 31 5.30 -6.07 16.16
N GLU A 32 4.50 -6.56 15.22
CA GLU A 32 4.57 -7.90 14.64
C GLU A 32 5.06 -7.75 13.19
N TYR A 33 6.26 -8.29 12.90
CA TYR A 33 6.80 -8.23 11.55
C TYR A 33 6.72 -9.59 10.85
N ILE A 34 6.07 -9.62 9.69
CA ILE A 34 5.77 -10.83 8.92
C ILE A 34 6.31 -10.66 7.50
N ILE A 35 6.94 -11.72 6.96
CA ILE A 35 7.38 -11.76 5.55
C ILE A 35 6.70 -12.92 4.83
N ILE A 36 6.09 -12.63 3.68
CA ILE A 36 5.53 -13.62 2.78
C ILE A 36 6.34 -13.55 1.48
N ASP A 37 7.16 -14.56 1.24
CA ASP A 37 7.96 -14.71 0.03
C ASP A 37 7.24 -15.60 -0.98
N GLY A 38 7.16 -15.13 -2.23
CA GLY A 38 6.48 -15.78 -3.34
C GLY A 38 7.25 -16.95 -3.99
N GLY A 39 8.22 -17.55 -3.30
CA GLY A 39 9.09 -18.59 -3.82
C GLY A 39 10.27 -18.03 -4.60
N SER A 40 10.99 -17.07 -4.01
CA SER A 40 12.18 -16.45 -4.60
C SER A 40 13.27 -17.48 -4.94
N THR A 41 13.98 -17.22 -6.02
CA THR A 41 15.07 -18.06 -6.55
C THR A 41 16.43 -17.37 -6.49
N ASP A 42 16.46 -16.11 -6.09
CA ASP A 42 17.68 -15.36 -5.82
C ASP A 42 18.08 -15.44 -4.33
N ASP A 43 18.96 -14.57 -3.85
CA ASP A 43 19.44 -14.55 -2.47
C ASP A 43 18.43 -14.03 -1.43
N THR A 44 17.18 -13.74 -1.82
CA THR A 44 16.12 -13.21 -0.95
C THR A 44 15.90 -14.07 0.28
N ILE A 45 15.83 -15.40 0.10
CA ILE A 45 15.59 -16.35 1.21
C ILE A 45 16.73 -16.35 2.23
N ASN A 46 17.98 -16.25 1.78
CA ASN A 46 19.14 -16.17 2.67
C ASN A 46 19.12 -14.87 3.50
N ILE A 47 18.68 -13.77 2.89
CA ILE A 47 18.49 -12.49 3.59
C ILE A 47 17.41 -12.62 4.67
N ILE A 48 16.26 -13.23 4.36
CA ILE A 48 15.19 -13.48 5.35
C ILE A 48 15.73 -14.36 6.48
N GLY A 49 16.43 -15.44 6.15
CA GLY A 49 17.02 -16.37 7.11
C GLY A 49 18.00 -15.72 8.09
N LYS A 50 18.79 -14.75 7.62
CA LYS A 50 19.72 -13.97 8.46
C LYS A 50 19.03 -13.22 9.61
N TYR A 51 17.77 -12.86 9.46
CA TYR A 51 16.99 -12.09 10.45
C TYR A 51 15.77 -12.86 10.97
N ALA A 52 15.70 -14.16 10.77
CA ALA A 52 14.53 -14.98 11.10
C ALA A 52 14.14 -14.91 12.60
N ASP A 53 15.13 -14.74 13.47
CA ASP A 53 14.95 -14.59 14.92
C ASP A 53 14.23 -13.28 15.32
N LYS A 54 14.21 -12.29 14.44
CA LYS A 54 13.53 -10.98 14.63
C LYS A 54 12.14 -10.93 13.97
N LEU A 55 11.77 -11.93 13.20
CA LEU A 55 10.48 -12.01 12.54
C LEU A 55 9.47 -12.74 13.43
N SER A 56 8.25 -12.24 13.47
CA SER A 56 7.14 -12.93 14.13
C SER A 56 6.71 -14.16 13.34
N TYR A 57 6.83 -14.10 12.01
CA TYR A 57 6.54 -15.18 11.09
C TYR A 57 7.17 -14.91 9.72
N TRP A 58 7.58 -15.95 9.02
CA TRP A 58 7.88 -15.88 7.60
C TRP A 58 7.64 -17.22 6.90
N VAL A 59 7.37 -17.17 5.62
CA VAL A 59 7.19 -18.32 4.75
C VAL A 59 7.67 -18.00 3.34
N SER A 60 8.27 -18.99 2.68
CA SER A 60 8.58 -18.93 1.26
C SER A 60 7.82 -20.05 0.55
N GLU A 61 6.89 -19.67 -0.31
CA GLU A 61 6.09 -20.60 -1.12
C GLU A 61 5.55 -19.90 -2.36
N PRO A 62 5.39 -20.61 -3.48
CA PRO A 62 4.85 -20.01 -4.69
C PRO A 62 3.50 -19.32 -4.46
N ASP A 63 3.33 -18.15 -5.09
CA ASP A 63 2.09 -17.41 -5.11
C ASP A 63 1.61 -17.09 -6.55
N LYS A 64 0.43 -16.50 -6.65
CA LYS A 64 -0.18 -16.07 -7.93
C LYS A 64 -0.04 -14.55 -8.13
N GLY A 65 0.92 -13.93 -7.47
CA GLY A 65 1.23 -12.51 -7.50
C GLY A 65 1.00 -11.81 -6.16
N ILE A 66 1.39 -10.54 -6.09
CA ILE A 66 1.46 -9.72 -4.87
C ILE A 66 0.20 -9.79 -4.00
N TYR A 67 -1.00 -9.77 -4.60
CA TYR A 67 -2.26 -9.77 -3.84
C TYR A 67 -2.65 -11.14 -3.31
N ASP A 68 -2.13 -12.22 -3.91
CA ASP A 68 -2.26 -13.57 -3.34
C ASP A 68 -1.37 -13.68 -2.09
N ALA A 69 -0.12 -13.19 -2.15
CA ALA A 69 0.76 -13.11 -1.00
C ALA A 69 0.16 -12.21 0.12
N MET A 70 -0.40 -11.05 -0.22
CA MET A 70 -1.12 -10.21 0.75
C MET A 70 -2.29 -10.94 1.40
N ASN A 71 -3.11 -11.66 0.63
CA ASN A 71 -4.23 -12.46 1.16
C ASN A 71 -3.78 -13.61 2.06
N LYS A 72 -2.61 -14.21 1.80
CA LYS A 72 -2.01 -15.19 2.73
C LYS A 72 -1.68 -14.52 4.07
N ALA A 73 -1.07 -13.33 4.03
CA ALA A 73 -0.75 -12.57 5.23
C ALA A 73 -2.01 -12.21 6.06
N LEU A 74 -3.13 -11.83 5.43
CA LEU A 74 -4.38 -11.48 6.13
C LEU A 74 -4.89 -12.60 7.05
N LYS A 75 -4.50 -13.86 6.79
CA LYS A 75 -4.92 -15.03 7.58
C LYS A 75 -4.11 -15.24 8.86
N ILE A 76 -2.94 -14.61 8.95
CA ILE A 76 -1.98 -14.86 10.04
C ILE A 76 -1.66 -13.64 10.88
N VAL A 77 -1.91 -12.42 10.37
CA VAL A 77 -1.72 -11.17 11.12
C VAL A 77 -2.64 -11.10 12.34
N THR A 78 -2.10 -10.61 13.45
CA THR A 78 -2.80 -10.55 14.74
C THR A 78 -2.84 -9.15 15.36
N GLY A 79 -2.26 -8.14 14.71
CA GLY A 79 -2.22 -6.75 15.19
C GLY A 79 -3.58 -6.07 15.23
N ASP A 80 -3.70 -4.98 15.96
CA ASP A 80 -4.90 -4.14 15.95
C ASP A 80 -5.01 -3.36 14.64
N PHE A 81 -3.85 -3.05 14.05
CA PHE A 81 -3.73 -2.47 12.71
C PHE A 81 -2.69 -3.22 11.87
N LEU A 82 -2.89 -3.19 10.56
CA LEU A 82 -2.03 -3.80 9.55
C LEU A 82 -1.55 -2.74 8.55
N ILE A 83 -0.25 -2.75 8.26
CA ILE A 83 0.34 -2.02 7.13
C ILE A 83 1.13 -3.00 6.24
N PHE A 84 0.98 -2.85 4.92
CA PHE A 84 1.84 -3.54 3.96
C PHE A 84 3.00 -2.64 3.55
N MET A 85 4.22 -3.19 3.56
CA MET A 85 5.44 -2.55 3.12
C MET A 85 6.01 -3.31 1.92
N GLY A 86 6.27 -2.64 0.81
CA GLY A 86 6.94 -3.25 -0.34
C GLY A 86 8.38 -3.64 0.00
N ALA A 87 8.91 -4.67 -0.69
CA ALA A 87 10.27 -5.15 -0.45
C ALA A 87 11.39 -4.18 -0.93
N ASP A 88 11.04 -3.05 -1.49
CA ASP A 88 11.91 -1.97 -1.98
C ASP A 88 11.58 -0.60 -1.38
N ASP A 89 10.61 -0.56 -0.46
CA ASP A 89 10.19 0.64 0.25
C ASP A 89 10.79 0.70 1.66
N LEU A 90 10.90 1.92 2.21
CA LEU A 90 11.43 2.15 3.55
C LEU A 90 10.46 3.01 4.35
N PHE A 91 10.35 2.79 5.66
CA PHE A 91 9.76 3.81 6.52
C PHE A 91 10.55 5.12 6.40
N TYR A 92 9.84 6.24 6.40
CA TYR A 92 10.45 7.57 6.21
C TYR A 92 11.49 7.89 7.30
N ASN A 93 11.19 7.53 8.56
CA ASN A 93 12.11 7.63 9.70
C ASN A 93 11.74 6.58 10.75
N ASN A 94 12.49 6.55 11.86
CA ASN A 94 12.30 5.54 12.91
C ASN A 94 11.06 5.76 13.78
N ASP A 95 10.42 6.93 13.73
CA ASP A 95 9.30 7.31 14.61
C ASP A 95 7.93 7.23 13.92
N VAL A 96 7.89 6.81 12.65
CA VAL A 96 6.64 6.78 11.85
C VAL A 96 5.52 6.03 12.56
N ILE A 97 5.78 4.81 13.05
CA ILE A 97 4.76 3.99 13.71
C ILE A 97 4.30 4.67 15.02
N GLN A 98 5.22 5.18 15.82
CA GLN A 98 4.92 5.88 17.06
C GLN A 98 4.05 7.12 16.80
N ASN A 99 4.39 7.91 15.78
CA ASN A 99 3.65 9.12 15.41
C ASN A 99 2.23 8.80 14.93
N VAL A 100 2.08 7.75 14.11
CA VAL A 100 0.75 7.33 13.64
C VAL A 100 -0.09 6.80 14.80
N VAL A 101 0.46 5.92 15.63
CA VAL A 101 -0.24 5.33 16.80
C VAL A 101 -0.74 6.42 17.73
N SER A 102 0.03 7.48 17.97
CA SER A 102 -0.36 8.60 18.84
C SER A 102 -1.59 9.38 18.32
N GLN A 103 -1.90 9.27 17.03
CA GLN A 103 -3.03 9.96 16.39
C GLN A 103 -4.25 9.04 16.19
N ILE A 104 -4.15 7.75 16.51
CA ILE A 104 -5.27 6.81 16.42
C ILE A 104 -6.26 7.08 17.55
N SER A 105 -7.47 7.50 17.20
CA SER A 105 -8.57 7.79 18.13
C SER A 105 -9.80 6.90 17.90
N ASP A 106 -9.92 6.28 16.72
CA ASP A 106 -11.00 5.39 16.32
C ASP A 106 -10.38 4.06 15.86
N ILE A 107 -10.61 2.98 16.61
CA ILE A 107 -10.02 1.66 16.37
C ILE A 107 -10.58 0.98 15.10
N ASP A 108 -11.72 1.43 14.58
CA ASP A 108 -12.39 0.88 13.40
C ASP A 108 -12.15 1.72 12.14
N ALA A 109 -11.49 2.88 12.26
CA ALA A 109 -11.16 3.72 11.11
C ALA A 109 -9.85 3.26 10.42
N VAL A 110 -9.80 3.45 9.10
CA VAL A 110 -8.56 3.30 8.31
C VAL A 110 -7.76 4.59 8.43
N TYR A 111 -6.51 4.50 8.88
CA TYR A 111 -5.59 5.64 8.92
C TYR A 111 -4.64 5.62 7.74
N TYR A 112 -4.30 6.77 7.21
CA TYR A 112 -3.34 6.86 6.11
C TYR A 112 -2.56 8.17 6.14
N GLY A 113 -1.33 8.10 5.66
CA GLY A 113 -0.46 9.26 5.51
C GLY A 113 -0.03 9.51 4.07
N SER A 114 1.07 10.22 3.92
CA SER A 114 1.68 10.51 2.63
C SER A 114 2.87 9.59 2.37
N VAL A 115 3.28 9.50 1.10
CA VAL A 115 4.57 8.90 0.71
C VAL A 115 5.49 9.99 0.16
N LEU A 116 6.80 9.77 0.28
CA LEU A 116 7.82 10.58 -0.37
C LEU A 116 8.47 9.75 -1.48
N PHE A 117 8.50 10.27 -2.70
CA PHE A 117 9.16 9.57 -3.80
C PHE A 117 10.67 9.63 -3.65
N LYS A 118 11.31 8.46 -3.58
CA LYS A 118 12.76 8.32 -3.47
C LYS A 118 13.43 8.94 -4.71
N GLY A 119 14.40 9.81 -4.48
CA GLY A 119 15.15 10.49 -5.55
C GLY A 119 14.50 11.76 -6.13
N ILE A 120 13.20 11.99 -5.93
CA ILE A 120 12.49 13.18 -6.44
C ILE A 120 12.24 14.21 -5.32
N GLY A 121 12.16 13.75 -4.07
CA GLY A 121 11.90 14.60 -2.90
C GLY A 121 10.49 15.21 -2.85
N THR A 122 9.57 14.73 -3.71
CA THR A 122 8.20 15.25 -3.76
C THR A 122 7.28 14.43 -2.86
N LYS A 123 6.64 15.11 -1.90
CA LYS A 123 5.57 14.53 -1.07
C LYS A 123 4.35 14.23 -1.96
N HIS A 124 3.91 12.98 -1.96
CA HIS A 124 2.75 12.56 -2.74
C HIS A 124 1.61 12.13 -1.81
N LEU A 125 0.41 12.41 -2.25
CA LEU A 125 -0.90 12.08 -1.72
C LEU A 125 -1.51 13.16 -0.82
N GLY A 126 -1.18 13.33 0.47
CA GLY A 126 -1.93 14.22 1.39
C GLY A 126 -3.42 13.84 1.48
N LYS A 127 -4.22 14.66 2.11
CA LYS A 127 -5.64 14.38 2.38
C LYS A 127 -6.48 14.11 1.12
N PHE A 128 -7.28 13.03 1.16
CA PHE A 128 -8.18 12.62 0.07
C PHE A 128 -9.59 13.20 0.24
N ASN A 129 -10.21 13.52 -0.89
CA ASN A 129 -11.62 13.80 -1.05
C ASN A 129 -12.19 12.93 -2.18
N LYS A 130 -13.50 12.99 -2.42
CA LYS A 130 -14.16 12.16 -3.45
C LYS A 130 -13.56 12.33 -4.85
N ILE A 131 -13.13 13.54 -5.23
CA ILE A 131 -12.52 13.81 -6.53
C ILE A 131 -11.13 13.16 -6.60
N LYS A 132 -10.33 13.29 -5.54
CA LYS A 132 -9.01 12.69 -5.49
C LYS A 132 -9.07 11.16 -5.55
N TRP A 133 -10.02 10.54 -4.85
CA TRP A 133 -10.32 9.11 -4.99
C TRP A 133 -10.72 8.71 -6.43
N ALA A 134 -11.36 9.60 -7.19
CA ALA A 134 -11.69 9.36 -8.59
C ALA A 134 -10.50 9.52 -9.54
N THR A 135 -9.36 10.03 -9.08
CA THR A 135 -8.16 10.28 -9.92
C THR A 135 -6.98 9.39 -9.59
N THR A 136 -6.84 8.97 -8.34
CA THR A 136 -5.68 8.19 -7.85
C THR A 136 -6.05 7.36 -6.63
N ASN A 137 -5.22 6.37 -6.30
CA ASN A 137 -5.30 5.55 -5.09
C ASN A 137 -4.34 6.07 -4.01
N ILE A 138 -4.58 5.70 -2.75
CA ILE A 138 -3.57 5.78 -1.69
C ILE A 138 -2.63 4.58 -1.85
N SER A 139 -1.33 4.81 -1.81
CA SER A 139 -0.34 3.73 -1.81
C SER A 139 -0.54 2.84 -0.59
N HIS A 140 -0.59 1.52 -0.77
CA HIS A 140 -0.84 0.59 0.32
C HIS A 140 0.25 0.66 1.42
N GLN A 141 1.45 1.11 1.08
CA GLN A 141 2.55 1.35 2.03
C GLN A 141 2.34 2.58 2.92
N ALA A 142 1.24 3.30 2.76
CA ALA A 142 0.88 4.45 3.59
C ALA A 142 -0.45 4.27 4.33
N ILE A 143 -1.00 3.05 4.38
CA ILE A 143 -2.32 2.77 4.96
C ILE A 143 -2.20 1.80 6.12
N PHE A 144 -2.85 2.15 7.22
CA PHE A 144 -3.04 1.30 8.39
C PHE A 144 -4.49 0.83 8.43
N TYR A 145 -4.71 -0.44 8.10
CA TYR A 145 -6.03 -1.06 8.10
C TYR A 145 -6.34 -1.64 9.48
N PRO A 146 -7.46 -1.29 10.12
CA PRO A 146 -7.87 -1.85 11.41
C PRO A 146 -8.25 -3.33 11.27
N ARG A 147 -8.20 -4.05 12.38
CA ARG A 147 -8.51 -5.50 12.46
C ARG A 147 -9.85 -5.85 11.82
N ILE A 148 -10.88 -5.07 12.09
CA ILE A 148 -12.22 -5.31 11.56
C ILE A 148 -12.24 -5.34 10.03
N ILE A 149 -11.38 -4.57 9.38
CA ILE A 149 -11.30 -4.49 7.92
C ILE A 149 -10.52 -5.69 7.36
N TYR A 150 -9.30 -5.94 7.83
CA TYR A 150 -8.46 -6.98 7.24
C TYR A 150 -8.91 -8.41 7.57
N THR A 151 -9.76 -8.60 8.59
CA THR A 151 -10.38 -9.91 8.90
C THR A 151 -11.65 -10.17 8.12
N THR A 152 -12.30 -9.14 7.57
CA THR A 152 -13.59 -9.27 6.87
C THR A 152 -13.48 -9.04 5.35
N HIS A 153 -12.36 -8.48 4.88
CA HIS A 153 -12.15 -8.16 3.47
C HIS A 153 -10.86 -8.82 2.96
N SER A 154 -10.83 -9.10 1.65
CA SER A 154 -9.64 -9.64 0.96
C SER A 154 -9.45 -8.94 -0.38
N TYR A 155 -8.22 -9.00 -0.89
CA TYR A 155 -7.92 -8.49 -2.22
C TYR A 155 -8.49 -9.39 -3.31
N ASN A 156 -9.11 -8.79 -4.33
CA ASN A 156 -9.56 -9.54 -5.51
C ASN A 156 -8.35 -9.81 -6.42
N THR A 157 -7.88 -11.04 -6.43
CA THR A 157 -6.69 -11.47 -7.19
C THR A 157 -6.89 -11.51 -8.72
N GLN A 158 -8.10 -11.25 -9.21
CA GLN A 158 -8.34 -11.04 -10.65
C GLN A 158 -7.73 -9.72 -11.14
N TYR A 159 -7.60 -8.72 -10.26
CA TYR A 159 -6.88 -7.49 -10.53
C TYR A 159 -5.40 -7.67 -10.23
N LYS A 160 -4.55 -7.56 -11.26
CA LYS A 160 -3.12 -7.84 -11.15
C LYS A 160 -2.32 -6.70 -10.56
N ILE A 161 -2.78 -5.44 -10.77
CA ILE A 161 -2.06 -4.21 -10.40
C ILE A 161 -2.87 -3.33 -9.45
N TYR A 162 -4.18 -3.28 -9.60
CA TYR A 162 -5.05 -2.32 -8.91
C TYR A 162 -6.03 -2.98 -7.91
N ALA A 163 -5.71 -4.17 -7.38
CA ALA A 163 -6.57 -4.80 -6.37
C ALA A 163 -6.63 -4.00 -5.07
N ASP A 164 -5.54 -3.31 -4.69
CA ASP A 164 -5.51 -2.39 -3.55
C ASP A 164 -6.43 -1.17 -3.78
N TYR A 165 -6.48 -0.64 -4.99
CA TYR A 165 -7.41 0.44 -5.32
C TYR A 165 -8.86 -0.04 -5.27
N ALA A 166 -9.16 -1.21 -5.86
CA ALA A 166 -10.49 -1.82 -5.78
C ALA A 166 -10.90 -2.09 -4.33
N TYR A 167 -9.96 -2.56 -3.51
CA TYR A 167 -10.14 -2.79 -2.08
C TYR A 167 -10.57 -1.51 -1.37
N ASN A 168 -9.80 -0.43 -1.53
CA ASN A 168 -10.11 0.87 -0.93
C ASN A 168 -11.45 1.45 -1.42
N LEU A 169 -11.76 1.31 -2.72
CA LEU A 169 -13.05 1.75 -3.26
C LEU A 169 -14.23 0.96 -2.69
N ASN A 170 -14.09 -0.34 -2.42
CA ASN A 170 -15.12 -1.12 -1.75
C ASN A 170 -15.31 -0.67 -0.29
N LEU A 171 -14.24 -0.39 0.44
CA LEU A 171 -14.32 0.15 1.80
C LEU A 171 -15.05 1.51 1.82
N LEU A 172 -14.78 2.40 0.86
CA LEU A 172 -15.51 3.67 0.72
C LEU A 172 -16.99 3.46 0.42
N LYS A 173 -17.33 2.50 -0.45
CA LYS A 173 -18.72 2.12 -0.74
C LYS A 173 -19.43 1.66 0.54
N ASP A 174 -18.73 0.90 1.37
CA ASP A 174 -19.24 0.38 2.64
C ASP A 174 -19.15 1.42 3.79
N LYS A 175 -18.84 2.70 3.43
CA LYS A 175 -18.80 3.86 4.32
C LYS A 175 -17.74 3.77 5.44
N VAL A 176 -16.69 3.01 5.24
CA VAL A 176 -15.55 2.97 6.15
C VAL A 176 -14.93 4.36 6.24
N ASN A 177 -14.62 4.79 7.47
CA ASN A 177 -14.00 6.08 7.72
C ASN A 177 -12.49 6.02 7.39
N PHE A 178 -12.01 6.94 6.54
CA PHE A 178 -10.59 7.12 6.21
C PHE A 178 -10.08 8.41 6.84
N VAL A 179 -9.16 8.29 7.79
CA VAL A 179 -8.57 9.39 8.55
C VAL A 179 -7.17 9.67 8.03
N TYR A 180 -6.96 10.89 7.55
CA TYR A 180 -5.63 11.34 7.14
C TYR A 180 -4.82 11.81 8.35
N VAL A 181 -3.61 11.26 8.51
CA VAL A 181 -2.59 11.75 9.43
C VAL A 181 -1.54 12.53 8.65
N ASP A 182 -1.13 13.70 9.12
CA ASP A 182 -0.13 14.53 8.39
C ASP A 182 1.29 14.04 8.67
N GLU A 183 1.51 12.76 8.29
CA GLU A 183 2.80 12.09 8.39
C GLU A 183 3.25 11.61 7.01
N ILE A 184 4.56 11.60 6.78
CA ILE A 184 5.17 10.87 5.68
C ILE A 184 5.47 9.47 6.21
N ILE A 185 4.78 8.47 5.67
CA ILE A 185 4.90 7.09 6.15
C ILE A 185 6.12 6.42 5.49
N THR A 186 6.26 6.55 4.18
CA THR A 186 7.16 5.71 3.40
C THR A 186 7.97 6.52 2.41
N LEU A 187 9.25 6.18 2.27
CA LEU A 187 10.07 6.49 1.10
C LEU A 187 9.74 5.45 0.02
N TYR A 188 8.94 5.87 -0.96
CA TYR A 188 8.40 5.02 -2.00
C TYR A 188 9.34 4.90 -3.20
N ASN A 189 9.59 3.67 -3.66
CA ASN A 189 10.37 3.42 -4.86
C ASN A 189 9.47 3.38 -6.11
N MET A 190 9.70 4.25 -7.08
CA MET A 190 8.88 4.38 -8.29
C MET A 190 9.19 3.32 -9.36
N THR A 191 10.16 2.43 -9.16
CA THR A 191 10.58 1.43 -10.18
C THR A 191 9.79 0.11 -10.10
N GLY A 192 8.76 0.04 -9.23
CA GLY A 192 7.94 -1.16 -9.02
C GLY A 192 7.09 -1.55 -10.24
N MET A 193 6.55 -2.78 -10.21
CA MET A 193 5.77 -3.42 -11.29
C MET A 193 4.54 -2.61 -11.76
N SER A 194 3.98 -1.74 -10.90
CA SER A 194 2.77 -0.96 -11.21
C SER A 194 2.98 0.15 -12.24
N ALA A 195 4.22 0.51 -12.57
CA ALA A 195 4.52 1.68 -13.41
C ALA A 195 4.15 1.51 -14.89
N ASN A 196 4.12 0.28 -15.43
CA ASN A 196 4.06 0.05 -16.88
C ASN A 196 3.07 -1.05 -17.33
N THR A 197 2.23 -1.58 -16.47
CA THR A 197 1.33 -2.70 -16.81
C THR A 197 -0.13 -2.27 -16.79
N LEU A 198 -0.86 -2.59 -17.87
CA LEU A 198 -2.30 -2.35 -17.95
C LEU A 198 -3.05 -3.51 -17.27
N ASP A 199 -3.93 -3.21 -16.33
CA ASP A 199 -4.84 -4.16 -15.70
C ASP A 199 -6.21 -4.11 -16.40
N GLU A 200 -6.37 -4.92 -17.44
CA GLU A 200 -7.58 -4.92 -18.27
C GLU A 200 -8.85 -5.26 -17.47
N THR A 201 -8.75 -6.18 -16.51
CA THR A 201 -9.88 -6.59 -15.67
C THR A 201 -10.34 -5.42 -14.80
N PHE A 202 -9.39 -4.74 -14.15
CA PHE A 202 -9.71 -3.55 -13.37
C PHE A 202 -10.30 -2.43 -14.24
N GLN A 203 -9.77 -2.21 -15.45
CA GLN A 203 -10.29 -1.17 -16.35
C GLN A 203 -11.76 -1.39 -16.74
N LYS A 204 -12.18 -2.64 -16.93
CA LYS A 204 -13.60 -2.98 -17.21
C LYS A 204 -14.50 -2.58 -16.03
N ASP A 205 -14.04 -2.80 -14.81
CA ASP A 205 -14.83 -2.58 -13.59
C ASP A 205 -14.69 -1.16 -13.02
N TYR A 206 -13.64 -0.44 -13.40
CA TYR A 206 -13.23 0.85 -12.84
C TYR A 206 -14.36 1.87 -12.72
N ARG A 207 -15.14 2.03 -13.80
CA ARG A 207 -16.28 2.96 -13.80
C ARG A 207 -17.34 2.57 -12.77
N SER A 208 -17.67 1.29 -12.71
CA SER A 208 -18.68 0.77 -11.76
C SER A 208 -18.21 0.93 -10.32
N LEU A 209 -16.94 0.61 -10.05
CA LEU A 209 -16.34 0.77 -8.74
C LEU A 209 -16.41 2.23 -8.27
N LEU A 210 -16.00 3.19 -9.11
CA LEU A 210 -16.03 4.61 -8.78
C LEU A 210 -17.46 5.14 -8.58
N PHE A 211 -18.42 4.74 -9.43
CA PHE A 211 -19.81 5.18 -9.27
C PHE A 211 -20.39 4.78 -7.91
N LYS A 212 -20.10 3.54 -7.48
CA LYS A 212 -20.58 3.00 -6.22
C LYS A 212 -19.89 3.61 -4.99
N SER A 213 -18.62 4.01 -5.14
CA SER A 213 -17.78 4.45 -4.01
C SER A 213 -17.79 5.96 -3.81
N VAL A 214 -17.58 6.74 -4.87
CA VAL A 214 -17.44 8.21 -4.78
C VAL A 214 -18.57 8.97 -5.46
N GLY A 215 -19.38 8.29 -6.25
CA GLY A 215 -20.53 8.85 -6.96
C GLY A 215 -20.21 9.33 -8.39
N VAL A 216 -21.28 9.50 -9.18
CA VAL A 216 -21.21 9.79 -10.63
C VAL A 216 -20.52 11.15 -10.89
N SER A 217 -20.86 12.18 -10.13
CA SER A 217 -20.29 13.53 -10.30
C SER A 217 -18.77 13.54 -10.07
N ALA A 218 -18.29 12.92 -9.00
CA ALA A 218 -16.86 12.84 -8.70
C ALA A 218 -16.10 12.08 -9.80
N TYR A 219 -16.67 11.01 -10.35
CA TYR A 219 -16.08 10.29 -11.48
C TYR A 219 -15.88 11.18 -12.70
N TYR A 220 -16.92 11.91 -13.15
CA TYR A 220 -16.80 12.75 -14.36
C TYR A 220 -15.85 13.92 -14.14
N ILE A 221 -15.87 14.57 -12.97
CA ILE A 221 -14.89 15.61 -12.60
C ILE A 221 -13.47 15.03 -12.64
N GLY A 222 -13.24 13.87 -12.01
CA GLY A 222 -11.95 13.20 -12.01
C GLY A 222 -11.49 12.81 -13.44
N LYS A 223 -12.41 12.36 -14.30
CA LYS A 223 -12.12 12.08 -15.71
C LYS A 223 -11.66 13.33 -16.46
N CYS A 224 -12.35 14.46 -16.28
CA CYS A 224 -11.94 15.74 -16.89
C CYS A 224 -10.54 16.17 -16.41
N ILE A 225 -10.25 16.07 -15.09
CA ILE A 225 -8.95 16.41 -14.52
C ILE A 225 -7.84 15.56 -15.16
N ARG A 226 -8.04 14.23 -15.28
CA ARG A 226 -7.08 13.34 -15.94
C ARG A 226 -6.86 13.72 -17.41
N CYS A 227 -7.92 13.99 -18.16
CA CYS A 227 -7.81 14.43 -19.55
C CYS A 227 -6.98 15.72 -19.69
N LEU A 228 -7.21 16.71 -18.81
CA LEU A 228 -6.46 17.97 -18.79
C LEU A 228 -4.97 17.73 -18.45
N TYR A 229 -4.69 16.84 -17.51
CA TYR A 229 -3.32 16.46 -17.16
C TYR A 229 -2.59 15.84 -18.37
N PHE A 230 -3.19 14.86 -19.03
CA PHE A 230 -2.60 14.23 -20.23
C PHE A 230 -2.38 15.22 -21.37
N LEU A 231 -3.30 16.14 -21.61
CA LEU A 231 -3.12 17.20 -22.60
C LEU A 231 -1.92 18.10 -22.26
N LYS A 232 -1.80 18.49 -20.99
CA LYS A 232 -0.66 19.31 -20.53
C LYS A 232 0.68 18.59 -20.70
N GLU A 233 0.76 17.32 -20.35
CA GLU A 233 2.01 16.54 -20.53
C GLU A 233 2.35 16.29 -22.01
N SER A 234 1.33 16.05 -22.84
CA SER A 234 1.51 15.92 -24.29
C SER A 234 2.03 17.22 -24.94
N LEU A 235 1.53 18.37 -24.49
CA LEU A 235 2.00 19.67 -24.97
C LEU A 235 3.44 19.94 -24.53
N LYS A 236 3.81 19.62 -23.30
CA LYS A 236 5.22 19.76 -22.82
C LYS A 236 6.19 18.95 -23.69
N LYS A 237 5.84 17.67 -24.02
CA LYS A 237 6.68 16.81 -24.88
C LYS A 237 6.82 17.29 -26.32
N LYS A 238 5.92 18.16 -26.80
CA LYS A 238 5.95 18.70 -28.15
C LYS A 238 6.81 19.97 -28.27
N TYR A 239 7.13 20.61 -27.16
CA TYR A 239 7.89 21.87 -27.08
C TYR A 239 9.26 21.74 -26.37
N LEU A 240 9.66 20.50 -26.03
CA LEU A 240 11.02 20.08 -25.63
C LEU A 240 11.63 19.22 -26.75
#